data_fc52c3a7edf5f01f5de22dac0b5b2e0c
#
_entry.id   fc52c3a7edf5f01f5de22dac0b5b2e0c
#
_cell.length_a   1.000
_cell.length_b   1.000
_cell.length_c   1.000
_cell.angle_alpha   90.00
_cell.angle_beta   90.00
_cell.angle_gamma   90.00
#
_symmetry.space_group_name_H-M   'P 1'
#
loop_
_entity.id
_entity.type
_entity.pdbx_description
1 polymer ?
#
loop_
_entity_poly.entity_id
_entity_poly.type
_entity_poly.pdbx_seq_one_letter_code
_entity_poly.pdbx_strand_id
1 'polypeptide(L)'
;MALASLAALGLAIFLGFVKKMNTGLLCTALALLVGRLAGISDDEIIRGFNYSLFLMLLGVTYLFGLAEINGTLALLSKKIVALSGRRTYLVPIVMYLFATILSALGPGTIPTAAIMMVFGMTLAKEMNINPAMLAAIIFLGAAGGGMSPLAATGIIGLNLCGEFGLTGIEEPLLVNGVLSSTVYAVLIYFAFGGYRLQSDIVLHLADTPSFARQQIITLAGITGMVVLVLFFHINVGLASFGVAAILSFLNVSDEMAALRRIPWGTLLLICGVGVLMNVIILTGGIDLLSDALASIMSDSSAVSILGITAGVLSWFSSTSGVVMPTLIPTVPHILAQMGSSADPVEWVTAITMVSNTAGISPLSTGGALALAAYSAEGGLKDGELDRLFLRMFFISAAGVVSLSVLAYFGLYRWLL
;
A
#
# COMPACT_ATOMS: atom_id res chain seq x y z
N MET A 1 8.59 -3.96 -31.41
CA MET A 1 9.22 -4.15 -30.08
C MET A 1 8.26 -3.82 -28.95
N ALA A 2 7.31 -2.90 -29.13
CA ALA A 2 6.28 -2.55 -28.16
C ALA A 2 5.54 -3.78 -27.57
N LEU A 3 5.00 -4.64 -28.44
CA LEU A 3 4.31 -5.87 -27.99
C LEU A 3 5.23 -6.82 -27.21
N ALA A 4 6.51 -6.94 -27.65
CA ALA A 4 7.46 -7.81 -26.98
C ALA A 4 7.82 -7.32 -25.56
N SER A 5 7.95 -6.01 -25.36
CA SER A 5 8.22 -5.43 -24.04
C SER A 5 7.02 -5.57 -23.10
N LEU A 6 5.79 -5.38 -23.56
CA LEU A 6 4.59 -5.67 -22.78
C LEU A 6 4.42 -7.15 -22.46
N ALA A 7 4.71 -8.03 -23.43
CA ALA A 7 4.68 -9.48 -23.21
C ALA A 7 5.73 -9.91 -22.17
N ALA A 8 6.91 -9.26 -22.14
CA ALA A 8 7.91 -9.47 -21.10
C ALA A 8 7.40 -9.10 -19.71
N LEU A 9 6.67 -7.99 -19.57
CA LEU A 9 6.03 -7.62 -18.30
C LEU A 9 5.00 -8.66 -17.87
N GLY A 10 4.10 -9.06 -18.78
CA GLY A 10 3.12 -10.12 -18.52
C GLY A 10 3.79 -11.44 -18.11
N LEU A 11 4.87 -11.82 -18.79
CA LEU A 11 5.66 -13.02 -18.46
C LEU A 11 6.32 -12.90 -17.07
N ALA A 12 6.88 -11.73 -16.72
CA ALA A 12 7.47 -11.49 -15.40
C ALA A 12 6.42 -11.63 -14.29
N ILE A 13 5.24 -11.05 -14.47
CA ILE A 13 4.12 -11.15 -13.52
C ILE A 13 3.68 -12.61 -13.38
N PHE A 14 3.47 -13.30 -14.50
CA PHE A 14 3.06 -14.72 -14.52
C PHE A 14 4.07 -15.62 -13.82
N LEU A 15 5.35 -15.51 -14.17
CA LEU A 15 6.42 -16.30 -13.55
C LEU A 15 6.61 -15.94 -12.07
N GLY A 16 6.51 -14.66 -11.73
CA GLY A 16 6.55 -14.20 -10.34
C GLY A 16 5.47 -14.86 -9.50
N PHE A 17 4.25 -14.91 -10.01
CA PHE A 17 3.11 -15.54 -9.34
C PHE A 17 3.26 -17.08 -9.25
N VAL A 18 3.50 -17.75 -10.39
CA VAL A 18 3.56 -19.23 -10.46
C VAL A 18 4.78 -19.80 -9.76
N LYS A 19 5.95 -19.19 -9.96
CA LYS A 19 7.23 -19.67 -9.40
C LYS A 19 7.60 -19.05 -8.07
N LYS A 20 6.78 -18.11 -7.55
CA LYS A 20 7.03 -17.34 -6.32
C LYS A 20 8.40 -16.61 -6.33
N MET A 21 8.84 -16.19 -7.51
CA MET A 21 10.05 -15.42 -7.70
C MET A 21 9.76 -13.92 -7.52
N ASN A 22 10.78 -13.14 -7.20
CA ASN A 22 10.64 -11.68 -7.17
C ASN A 22 10.45 -11.15 -8.60
N THR A 23 9.28 -10.60 -8.89
CA THR A 23 8.92 -10.06 -10.21
C THR A 23 9.88 -8.95 -10.66
N GLY A 24 10.43 -8.14 -9.74
CA GLY A 24 11.39 -7.09 -10.09
C GLY A 24 12.71 -7.64 -10.65
N LEU A 25 13.22 -8.73 -10.07
CA LEU A 25 14.42 -9.39 -10.60
C LEU A 25 14.15 -9.97 -11.99
N LEU A 26 12.97 -10.57 -12.21
CA LEU A 26 12.56 -11.06 -13.53
C LEU A 26 12.42 -9.89 -14.52
N CYS A 27 11.82 -8.77 -14.11
CA CYS A 27 11.71 -7.58 -14.94
C CYS A 27 13.08 -7.03 -15.35
N THR A 28 14.03 -6.95 -14.42
CA THR A 28 15.40 -6.50 -14.74
C THR A 28 16.08 -7.43 -15.75
N ALA A 29 15.95 -8.75 -15.59
CA ALA A 29 16.52 -9.71 -16.53
C ALA A 29 15.86 -9.63 -17.91
N LEU A 30 14.53 -9.49 -17.97
CA LEU A 30 13.80 -9.35 -19.23
C LEU A 30 14.03 -7.98 -19.88
N ALA A 31 14.25 -6.92 -19.10
CA ALA A 31 14.64 -5.61 -19.62
C ALA A 31 15.96 -5.66 -20.38
N LEU A 32 16.95 -6.41 -19.87
CA LEU A 32 18.20 -6.66 -20.60
C LEU A 32 17.95 -7.34 -21.94
N LEU A 33 17.16 -8.42 -21.96
CA LEU A 33 16.89 -9.18 -23.19
C LEU A 33 16.14 -8.33 -24.23
N VAL A 34 15.02 -7.72 -23.83
CA VAL A 34 14.17 -6.94 -24.74
C VAL A 34 14.87 -5.64 -25.14
N GLY A 35 15.55 -4.97 -24.21
CA GLY A 35 16.29 -3.72 -24.49
C GLY A 35 17.41 -3.94 -25.50
N ARG A 36 18.19 -5.02 -25.36
CA ARG A 36 19.23 -5.37 -26.32
C ARG A 36 18.67 -5.72 -27.69
N LEU A 37 17.56 -6.46 -27.76
CA LEU A 37 16.87 -6.75 -29.01
C LEU A 37 16.29 -5.49 -29.68
N ALA A 38 15.95 -4.47 -28.88
CA ALA A 38 15.48 -3.17 -29.36
C ALA A 38 16.62 -2.20 -29.71
N GLY A 39 17.88 -2.56 -29.50
CA GLY A 39 19.05 -1.68 -29.73
C GLY A 39 19.25 -0.61 -28.65
N ILE A 40 18.62 -0.78 -27.48
CA ILE A 40 18.76 0.15 -26.34
C ILE A 40 20.08 -0.16 -25.61
N SER A 41 20.84 0.88 -25.26
CA SER A 41 22.09 0.75 -24.52
C SER A 41 21.87 0.34 -23.06
N ASP A 42 22.90 -0.28 -22.44
CA ASP A 42 22.82 -0.66 -21.02
C ASP A 42 22.57 0.54 -20.11
N ASP A 43 23.20 1.68 -20.40
CA ASP A 43 23.01 2.90 -19.63
C ASP A 43 21.56 3.41 -19.69
N GLU A 44 20.92 3.32 -20.85
CA GLU A 44 19.50 3.67 -21.01
C GLU A 44 18.60 2.69 -20.27
N ILE A 45 18.89 1.40 -20.29
CA ILE A 45 18.14 0.40 -19.52
C ILE A 45 18.26 0.69 -18.01
N ILE A 46 19.48 0.94 -17.52
CA ILE A 46 19.76 1.18 -16.10
C ILE A 46 19.10 2.47 -15.60
N ARG A 47 18.91 3.49 -16.44
CA ARG A 47 18.20 4.73 -16.07
C ARG A 47 16.78 4.50 -15.57
N GLY A 48 16.16 3.37 -15.91
CA GLY A 48 14.88 2.97 -15.33
C GLY A 48 14.94 2.63 -13.84
N PHE A 49 16.15 2.49 -13.26
CA PHE A 49 16.32 2.35 -11.82
C PHE A 49 16.20 3.71 -11.13
N ASN A 50 15.03 3.98 -10.52
CA ASN A 50 14.81 5.24 -9.83
C ASN A 50 15.53 5.25 -8.47
N TYR A 51 16.75 5.76 -8.45
CA TYR A 51 17.59 5.83 -7.25
C TYR A 51 17.00 6.76 -6.17
N SER A 52 16.31 7.83 -6.55
CA SER A 52 15.66 8.74 -5.61
C SER A 52 14.56 8.03 -4.84
N LEU A 53 13.70 7.31 -5.56
CA LEU A 53 12.65 6.48 -4.97
C LEU A 53 13.23 5.40 -4.06
N PHE A 54 14.29 4.71 -4.51
CA PHE A 54 14.97 3.69 -3.69
C PHE A 54 15.47 4.29 -2.36
N LEU A 55 16.15 5.44 -2.39
CA LEU A 55 16.64 6.10 -1.17
C LEU A 55 15.49 6.54 -0.25
N MET A 56 14.42 7.10 -0.80
CA MET A 56 13.26 7.49 0.00
C MET A 56 12.64 6.29 0.73
N LEU A 57 12.38 5.21 0.00
CA LEU A 57 11.79 4.00 0.57
C LEU A 57 12.73 3.33 1.59
N LEU A 58 14.02 3.26 1.29
CA LEU A 58 15.03 2.68 2.18
C LEU A 58 15.12 3.47 3.48
N GLY A 59 15.21 4.80 3.43
CA GLY A 59 15.30 5.66 4.61
C GLY A 59 14.09 5.53 5.52
N VAL A 60 12.88 5.63 4.95
CA VAL A 60 11.64 5.52 5.70
C VAL A 60 11.52 4.13 6.34
N THR A 61 11.73 3.06 5.58
CA THR A 61 11.58 1.69 6.10
C THR A 61 12.64 1.35 7.16
N TYR A 62 13.84 1.92 7.06
CA TYR A 62 14.88 1.76 8.08
C TYR A 62 14.51 2.46 9.39
N LEU A 63 14.06 3.72 9.36
CA LEU A 63 13.61 4.46 10.53
C LEU A 63 12.50 3.72 11.27
N PHE A 64 11.48 3.27 10.54
CA PHE A 64 10.37 2.54 11.13
C PHE A 64 10.74 1.11 11.55
N GLY A 65 11.75 0.51 10.93
CA GLY A 65 12.37 -0.74 11.37
C GLY A 65 12.96 -0.63 12.78
N LEU A 66 13.66 0.47 13.10
CA LEU A 66 14.15 0.74 14.48
C LEU A 66 12.98 0.84 15.47
N ALA A 67 11.91 1.54 15.09
CA ALA A 67 10.71 1.70 15.93
C ALA A 67 9.93 0.38 16.13
N GLU A 68 9.96 -0.51 15.15
CA GLU A 68 9.37 -1.85 15.24
C GLU A 68 10.17 -2.74 16.18
N ILE A 69 11.49 -2.81 16.00
CA ILE A 69 12.38 -3.69 16.78
C ILE A 69 12.37 -3.35 18.27
N ASN A 70 12.34 -2.06 18.64
CA ASN A 70 12.27 -1.68 20.06
C ASN A 70 10.85 -1.72 20.64
N GLY A 71 9.85 -2.18 19.86
CA GLY A 71 8.47 -2.35 20.29
C GLY A 71 7.67 -1.05 20.45
N THR A 72 8.19 0.09 19.99
CA THR A 72 7.48 1.39 20.07
C THR A 72 6.12 1.33 19.37
N LEU A 73 6.08 0.81 18.14
CA LEU A 73 4.85 0.74 17.35
C LEU A 73 3.83 -0.24 17.94
N ALA A 74 4.29 -1.37 18.45
CA ALA A 74 3.43 -2.37 19.09
C ALA A 74 2.79 -1.83 20.38
N LEU A 75 3.58 -1.14 21.22
CA LEU A 75 3.07 -0.55 22.47
C LEU A 75 2.12 0.61 22.18
N LEU A 76 2.44 1.45 21.19
CA LEU A 76 1.55 2.54 20.76
C LEU A 76 0.19 1.98 20.28
N SER A 77 0.21 0.91 19.47
CA SER A 77 -1.01 0.22 19.02
C SER A 77 -1.88 -0.26 20.19
N LYS A 78 -1.27 -0.94 21.17
CA LYS A 78 -1.98 -1.43 22.36
C LYS A 78 -2.62 -0.29 23.15
N LYS A 79 -1.90 0.81 23.38
CA LYS A 79 -2.42 1.97 24.11
C LYS A 79 -3.60 2.63 23.41
N ILE A 80 -3.52 2.78 22.10
CA ILE A 80 -4.59 3.42 21.33
C ILE A 80 -5.85 2.56 21.32
N VAL A 81 -5.73 1.24 21.15
CA VAL A 81 -6.91 0.37 21.19
C VAL A 81 -7.52 0.30 22.59
N ALA A 82 -6.73 0.41 23.65
CA ALA A 82 -7.23 0.48 25.02
C ALA A 82 -8.14 1.71 25.26
N LEU A 83 -8.08 2.74 24.39
CA LEU A 83 -9.02 3.88 24.44
C LEU A 83 -10.47 3.48 24.13
N SER A 84 -10.71 2.36 23.47
CA SER A 84 -12.08 1.84 23.25
C SER A 84 -12.77 1.38 24.54
N GLY A 85 -12.01 1.04 25.57
CA GLY A 85 -12.51 0.69 26.90
C GLY A 85 -13.55 -0.46 26.84
N ARG A 86 -14.75 -0.19 27.36
CA ARG A 86 -15.89 -1.15 27.37
C ARG A 86 -16.70 -1.18 26.08
N ARG A 87 -16.41 -0.31 25.11
CA ARG A 87 -17.23 -0.14 23.91
C ARG A 87 -16.68 -0.96 22.75
N THR A 88 -16.95 -2.25 22.74
CA THR A 88 -16.43 -3.19 21.73
C THR A 88 -16.72 -2.75 20.29
N TYR A 89 -17.85 -2.10 20.02
CA TYR A 89 -18.21 -1.57 18.71
C TYR A 89 -17.25 -0.47 18.23
N LEU A 90 -16.51 0.18 19.12
CA LEU A 90 -15.49 1.17 18.74
C LEU A 90 -14.16 0.53 18.31
N VAL A 91 -13.89 -0.72 18.69
CA VAL A 91 -12.59 -1.37 18.38
C VAL A 91 -12.26 -1.33 16.89
N PRO A 92 -13.15 -1.73 15.94
CA PRO A 92 -12.83 -1.64 14.52
C PRO A 92 -12.59 -0.18 14.05
N ILE A 93 -13.33 0.79 14.61
CA ILE A 93 -13.19 2.21 14.26
C ILE A 93 -11.83 2.74 14.73
N VAL A 94 -11.46 2.47 15.98
CA VAL A 94 -10.17 2.87 16.56
C VAL A 94 -9.02 2.21 15.80
N MET A 95 -9.15 0.93 15.44
CA MET A 95 -8.16 0.22 14.63
C MET A 95 -8.01 0.83 13.23
N TYR A 96 -9.13 1.20 12.59
CA TYR A 96 -9.12 1.92 11.31
C TYR A 96 -8.37 3.24 11.41
N LEU A 97 -8.78 4.11 12.34
CA LEU A 97 -8.19 5.44 12.50
C LEU A 97 -6.71 5.36 12.83
N PHE A 98 -6.35 4.44 13.72
CA PHE A 98 -4.95 4.27 14.09
C PHE A 98 -4.11 3.70 12.93
N ALA A 99 -4.62 2.72 12.19
CA ALA A 99 -3.94 2.21 11.01
C ALA A 99 -3.75 3.31 9.95
N THR A 100 -4.76 4.19 9.76
CA THR A 100 -4.67 5.34 8.85
C THR A 100 -3.56 6.31 9.28
N ILE A 101 -3.56 6.73 10.54
CA ILE A 101 -2.56 7.66 11.07
C ILE A 101 -1.16 7.04 11.04
N LEU A 102 -1.02 5.80 11.51
CA LEU A 102 0.27 5.13 11.57
C LEU A 102 0.86 4.96 10.15
N SER A 103 0.04 4.53 9.20
CA SER A 103 0.47 4.37 7.81
C SER A 103 0.88 5.70 7.18
N ALA A 104 0.12 6.77 7.46
CA ALA A 104 0.38 8.11 6.93
C ALA A 104 1.68 8.74 7.46
N LEU A 105 2.12 8.37 8.66
CA LEU A 105 3.36 8.89 9.26
C LEU A 105 4.65 8.34 8.64
N GLY A 106 4.56 7.29 7.79
CA GLY A 106 5.75 6.80 7.09
C GLY A 106 5.78 5.31 6.77
N PRO A 107 5.41 4.38 7.66
CA PRO A 107 5.53 2.94 7.39
C PRO A 107 4.85 2.52 6.09
N GLY A 108 3.72 3.18 5.76
CA GLY A 108 2.90 2.83 4.62
C GLY A 108 2.02 1.59 4.87
N THR A 109 1.36 1.13 3.81
CA THR A 109 0.29 0.13 3.89
C THR A 109 0.75 -1.20 4.48
N ILE A 110 1.80 -1.82 3.93
CA ILE A 110 2.17 -3.20 4.27
C ILE A 110 2.78 -3.33 5.67
N PRO A 111 3.77 -2.52 6.10
CA PRO A 111 4.31 -2.61 7.46
C PRO A 111 3.25 -2.31 8.52
N THR A 112 2.41 -1.28 8.30
CA THR A 112 1.31 -0.97 9.20
C THR A 112 0.33 -2.14 9.31
N ALA A 113 -0.08 -2.72 8.18
CA ALA A 113 -0.95 -3.88 8.18
C ALA A 113 -0.33 -5.07 8.92
N ALA A 114 0.97 -5.36 8.71
CA ALA A 114 1.65 -6.47 9.36
C ALA A 114 1.61 -6.36 10.90
N ILE A 115 1.94 -5.17 11.45
CA ILE A 115 1.91 -4.92 12.89
C ILE A 115 0.48 -5.01 13.44
N MET A 116 -0.45 -4.31 12.76
CA MET A 116 -1.83 -4.19 13.22
C MET A 116 -2.62 -5.50 13.08
N MET A 117 -2.31 -6.35 12.08
CA MET A 117 -2.96 -7.65 11.88
C MET A 117 -2.68 -8.61 13.02
N VAL A 118 -1.43 -8.70 13.48
CA VAL A 118 -1.08 -9.57 14.62
C VAL A 118 -1.96 -9.21 15.82
N PHE A 119 -1.97 -7.95 16.20
CA PHE A 119 -2.77 -7.48 17.32
C PHE A 119 -4.29 -7.57 17.05
N GLY A 120 -4.72 -7.20 15.86
CA GLY A 120 -6.13 -7.25 15.45
C GLY A 120 -6.71 -8.66 15.45
N MET A 121 -5.93 -9.68 15.04
CA MET A 121 -6.40 -11.05 15.02
C MET A 121 -6.50 -11.64 16.44
N THR A 122 -5.59 -11.27 17.35
CA THR A 122 -5.73 -11.57 18.78
C THR A 122 -7.03 -11.00 19.34
N LEU A 123 -7.30 -9.70 19.09
CA LEU A 123 -8.55 -9.07 19.53
C LEU A 123 -9.80 -9.70 18.91
N ALA A 124 -9.72 -10.05 17.61
CA ALA A 124 -10.84 -10.71 16.92
C ALA A 124 -11.22 -12.00 17.62
N LYS A 125 -10.24 -12.78 18.04
CA LYS A 125 -10.47 -14.06 18.76
C LYS A 125 -10.94 -13.82 20.19
N GLU A 126 -10.25 -12.99 20.97
CA GLU A 126 -10.58 -12.75 22.37
C GLU A 126 -11.95 -12.10 22.53
N MET A 127 -12.26 -11.08 21.73
CA MET A 127 -13.50 -10.31 21.83
C MET A 127 -14.63 -10.83 20.93
N ASN A 128 -14.44 -12.00 20.29
CA ASN A 128 -15.40 -12.61 19.37
C ASN A 128 -15.84 -11.67 18.23
N ILE A 129 -14.90 -10.89 17.71
CA ILE A 129 -15.10 -10.00 16.55
C ILE A 129 -14.85 -10.82 15.27
N ASN A 130 -15.64 -10.59 14.21
CA ASN A 130 -15.42 -11.26 12.94
C ASN A 130 -14.02 -10.94 12.38
N PRO A 131 -13.11 -11.93 12.22
CA PRO A 131 -11.73 -11.68 11.81
C PRO A 131 -11.62 -11.10 10.40
N ALA A 132 -12.50 -11.49 9.46
CA ALA A 132 -12.48 -10.94 8.10
C ALA A 132 -12.86 -9.46 8.08
N MET A 133 -13.84 -9.06 8.88
CA MET A 133 -14.24 -7.67 9.03
C MET A 133 -13.09 -6.84 9.61
N LEU A 134 -12.50 -7.29 10.72
CA LEU A 134 -11.46 -6.53 11.41
C LEU A 134 -10.19 -6.43 10.56
N ALA A 135 -9.78 -7.53 9.91
CA ALA A 135 -8.66 -7.53 8.98
C ALA A 135 -8.87 -6.54 7.82
N ALA A 136 -10.05 -6.57 7.18
CA ALA A 136 -10.35 -5.67 6.08
C ALA A 136 -10.34 -4.20 6.51
N ILE A 137 -10.93 -3.88 7.66
CA ILE A 137 -10.96 -2.51 8.22
C ILE A 137 -9.56 -2.02 8.56
N ILE A 138 -8.71 -2.84 9.18
CA ILE A 138 -7.30 -2.51 9.44
C ILE A 138 -6.55 -2.23 8.13
N PHE A 139 -6.71 -3.12 7.16
CA PHE A 139 -6.01 -2.98 5.89
C PHE A 139 -6.45 -1.73 5.13
N LEU A 140 -7.75 -1.43 5.11
CA LEU A 140 -8.28 -0.22 4.49
C LEU A 140 -7.75 1.05 5.17
N GLY A 141 -7.68 1.08 6.50
CA GLY A 141 -7.06 2.19 7.21
C GLY A 141 -5.60 2.38 6.78
N ALA A 142 -4.83 1.29 6.76
CA ALA A 142 -3.44 1.32 6.31
C ALA A 142 -3.31 1.76 4.83
N ALA A 143 -4.23 1.33 3.95
CA ALA A 143 -4.24 1.68 2.54
C ALA A 143 -4.55 3.17 2.32
N GLY A 144 -5.56 3.71 2.99
CA GLY A 144 -5.91 5.14 2.91
C GLY A 144 -4.78 6.04 3.42
N GLY A 145 -4.24 5.77 4.62
CA GLY A 145 -3.10 6.51 5.15
C GLY A 145 -1.83 6.35 4.32
N GLY A 146 -1.67 5.19 3.67
CA GLY A 146 -0.54 4.89 2.80
C GLY A 146 -0.42 5.79 1.57
N MET A 147 -1.44 6.60 1.25
CA MET A 147 -1.38 7.62 0.19
C MET A 147 -0.69 8.92 0.62
N SER A 148 -0.26 9.02 1.87
CA SER A 148 0.51 10.16 2.38
C SER A 148 1.84 10.33 1.62
N PRO A 149 2.30 11.57 1.40
CA PRO A 149 3.62 11.83 0.80
C PRO A 149 4.79 11.39 1.69
N LEU A 150 4.52 11.04 2.94
CA LEU A 150 5.53 10.47 3.87
C LEU A 150 5.58 8.94 3.78
N ALA A 151 4.54 8.30 3.26
CA ALA A 151 4.37 6.86 3.25
C ALA A 151 4.89 6.22 1.95
N ALA A 152 5.39 5.00 2.04
CA ALA A 152 6.00 4.31 0.90
C ALA A 152 5.11 4.26 -0.35
N THR A 153 3.83 3.91 -0.20
CA THR A 153 2.91 3.81 -1.35
C THR A 153 2.61 5.19 -1.97
N GLY A 154 2.40 6.22 -1.13
CA GLY A 154 2.20 7.60 -1.59
C GLY A 154 3.44 8.14 -2.32
N ILE A 155 4.65 7.91 -1.76
CA ILE A 155 5.93 8.27 -2.39
C ILE A 155 6.03 7.66 -3.80
N ILE A 156 5.68 6.37 -3.95
CA ILE A 156 5.71 5.69 -5.25
C ILE A 156 4.73 6.36 -6.23
N GLY A 157 3.48 6.57 -5.79
CA GLY A 157 2.45 7.20 -6.63
C GLY A 157 2.84 8.60 -7.08
N LEU A 158 3.32 9.44 -6.17
CA LEU A 158 3.76 10.80 -6.45
C LEU A 158 4.98 10.84 -7.39
N ASN A 159 5.96 9.95 -7.21
CA ASN A 159 7.09 9.85 -8.13
C ASN A 159 6.65 9.48 -9.54
N LEU A 160 5.79 8.46 -9.68
CA LEU A 160 5.26 8.05 -10.98
C LEU A 160 4.49 9.19 -11.67
N CYS A 161 3.66 9.91 -10.92
CA CYS A 161 2.94 11.07 -11.44
C CYS A 161 3.89 12.19 -11.87
N GLY A 162 4.93 12.46 -11.06
CA GLY A 162 5.94 13.47 -11.36
C GLY A 162 6.72 13.21 -12.65
N GLU A 163 6.98 11.95 -13.00
CA GLU A 163 7.63 11.55 -14.26
C GLU A 163 6.82 11.99 -15.51
N PHE A 164 5.51 12.19 -15.36
CA PHE A 164 4.60 12.66 -16.41
C PHE A 164 4.13 14.11 -16.20
N GLY A 165 4.80 14.85 -15.31
CA GLY A 165 4.50 16.27 -15.07
C GLY A 165 3.28 16.54 -14.20
N LEU A 166 2.67 15.52 -13.59
CA LEU A 166 1.58 15.67 -12.62
C LEU A 166 2.16 15.95 -11.24
N THR A 167 2.21 17.23 -10.85
CA THR A 167 2.74 17.71 -9.57
C THR A 167 1.68 18.46 -8.78
N GLY A 168 1.88 18.60 -7.46
CA GLY A 168 0.92 19.29 -6.59
C GLY A 168 -0.32 18.46 -6.26
N ILE A 169 -0.22 17.13 -6.39
CA ILE A 169 -1.35 16.20 -6.16
C ILE A 169 -1.25 15.47 -4.81
N GLU A 170 -0.34 15.88 -3.93
CA GLU A 170 -0.06 15.23 -2.65
C GLU A 170 -1.31 15.21 -1.74
N GLU A 171 -1.96 16.37 -1.61
CA GLU A 171 -3.15 16.53 -0.78
C GLU A 171 -4.36 15.82 -1.40
N PRO A 172 -4.73 16.04 -2.69
CA PRO A 172 -5.82 15.32 -3.32
C PRO A 172 -5.67 13.79 -3.26
N LEU A 173 -4.46 13.27 -3.49
CA LEU A 173 -4.22 11.83 -3.47
C LEU A 173 -4.44 11.24 -2.06
N LEU A 174 -3.96 11.92 -1.01
CA LEU A 174 -4.15 11.50 0.37
C LEU A 174 -5.64 11.58 0.77
N VAL A 175 -6.30 12.69 0.50
CA VAL A 175 -7.69 12.92 0.91
C VAL A 175 -8.62 11.93 0.20
N ASN A 176 -8.48 11.77 -1.10
CA ASN A 176 -9.24 10.78 -1.88
C ASN A 176 -8.94 9.34 -1.43
N GLY A 177 -7.67 9.05 -1.09
CA GLY A 177 -7.26 7.76 -0.56
C GLY A 177 -7.95 7.43 0.77
N VAL A 178 -7.94 8.36 1.72
CA VAL A 178 -8.62 8.21 3.02
C VAL A 178 -10.14 8.13 2.83
N LEU A 179 -10.73 8.97 1.96
CA LEU A 179 -12.17 8.94 1.68
C LEU A 179 -12.60 7.57 1.12
N SER A 180 -11.91 7.09 0.08
CA SER A 180 -12.19 5.81 -0.57
C SER A 180 -12.15 4.66 0.43
N SER A 181 -11.07 4.60 1.23
CA SER A 181 -10.90 3.60 2.28
C SER A 181 -11.97 3.71 3.36
N THR A 182 -12.33 4.93 3.77
CA THR A 182 -13.37 5.17 4.79
C THR A 182 -14.73 4.71 4.30
N VAL A 183 -15.10 5.08 3.08
CA VAL A 183 -16.40 4.66 2.50
C VAL A 183 -16.52 3.14 2.49
N TYR A 184 -15.48 2.45 2.04
CA TYR A 184 -15.53 0.99 1.99
C TYR A 184 -15.43 0.34 3.37
N ALA A 185 -14.63 0.88 4.30
CA ALA A 185 -14.56 0.41 5.69
C ALA A 185 -15.91 0.56 6.41
N VAL A 186 -16.61 1.66 6.19
CA VAL A 186 -17.96 1.90 6.73
C VAL A 186 -18.96 0.88 6.18
N LEU A 187 -18.94 0.61 4.87
CA LEU A 187 -19.79 -0.42 4.28
C LEU A 187 -19.54 -1.80 4.90
N ILE A 188 -18.28 -2.20 5.06
CA ILE A 188 -17.90 -3.47 5.72
C ILE A 188 -18.36 -3.48 7.18
N TYR A 189 -18.13 -2.40 7.92
CA TYR A 189 -18.51 -2.29 9.33
C TYR A 189 -20.01 -2.52 9.54
N PHE A 190 -20.86 -1.88 8.73
CA PHE A 190 -22.30 -2.06 8.81
C PHE A 190 -22.76 -3.42 8.26
N ALA A 191 -22.20 -3.90 7.16
CA ALA A 191 -22.53 -5.20 6.56
C ALA A 191 -22.26 -6.37 7.52
N PHE A 192 -21.20 -6.29 8.31
CA PHE A 192 -20.85 -7.30 9.30
C PHE A 192 -21.43 -7.04 10.69
N GLY A 193 -22.26 -6.03 10.86
CA GLY A 193 -22.90 -5.70 12.13
C GLY A 193 -21.95 -5.16 13.20
N GLY A 194 -20.89 -4.45 12.80
CA GLY A 194 -19.90 -3.88 13.71
C GLY A 194 -20.49 -3.04 14.85
N TYR A 195 -21.60 -2.34 14.60
CA TYR A 195 -22.34 -1.55 15.59
C TYR A 195 -23.04 -2.36 16.68
N ARG A 196 -23.17 -3.67 16.49
CA ARG A 196 -23.79 -4.62 17.45
C ARG A 196 -22.77 -5.38 18.28
N LEU A 197 -21.50 -5.13 18.08
CA LEU A 197 -20.44 -5.83 18.81
C LEU A 197 -20.52 -5.56 20.30
N GLN A 198 -20.51 -6.64 21.07
CA GLN A 198 -20.47 -6.64 22.53
C GLN A 198 -19.49 -7.72 22.99
N SER A 199 -18.70 -7.40 23.99
CA SER A 199 -17.78 -8.35 24.65
C SER A 199 -17.70 -8.01 26.13
N ASP A 200 -17.53 -9.04 26.94
CA ASP A 200 -17.29 -8.89 28.39
C ASP A 200 -15.85 -8.48 28.69
N ILE A 201 -14.96 -8.56 27.68
CA ILE A 201 -13.56 -8.18 27.82
C ILE A 201 -13.46 -6.65 27.73
N VAL A 202 -12.84 -6.08 28.76
CA VAL A 202 -12.58 -4.64 28.86
C VAL A 202 -11.09 -4.38 28.72
N LEU A 203 -10.75 -3.54 27.77
CA LEU A 203 -9.37 -3.08 27.59
C LEU A 203 -9.13 -1.83 28.47
N HIS A 204 -8.20 -1.93 29.41
CA HIS A 204 -7.84 -0.80 30.26
C HIS A 204 -6.48 -0.21 29.88
N LEU A 205 -6.44 1.09 29.70
CA LEU A 205 -5.18 1.80 29.44
C LEU A 205 -4.18 1.62 30.61
N ALA A 206 -4.69 1.48 31.83
CA ALA A 206 -3.88 1.26 33.02
C ALA A 206 -3.11 -0.09 33.00
N ASP A 207 -3.63 -1.07 32.28
CA ASP A 207 -2.99 -2.40 32.15
C ASP A 207 -1.87 -2.43 31.10
N THR A 208 -1.70 -1.32 30.36
CA THR A 208 -0.62 -1.20 29.38
C THR A 208 0.63 -0.62 30.02
N PRO A 209 1.85 -1.17 29.74
CA PRO A 209 3.08 -0.64 30.29
C PRO A 209 3.34 0.82 29.87
N SER A 210 4.07 1.57 30.67
CA SER A 210 4.57 2.89 30.28
C SER A 210 5.64 2.77 29.19
N PHE A 211 5.78 3.83 28.37
CA PHE A 211 6.85 3.87 27.40
C PHE A 211 8.21 3.89 28.07
N ALA A 212 9.12 3.03 27.64
CA ALA A 212 10.51 3.06 28.02
C ALA A 212 11.20 4.31 27.42
N ARG A 213 12.31 4.75 28.05
CA ARG A 213 13.06 5.94 27.58
C ARG A 213 13.44 5.84 26.11
N GLN A 214 13.89 4.67 25.63
CA GLN A 214 14.25 4.43 24.24
C GLN A 214 13.05 4.61 23.28
N GLN A 215 11.87 4.16 23.70
CA GLN A 215 10.64 4.32 22.92
C GLN A 215 10.19 5.79 22.82
N ILE A 216 10.35 6.56 23.90
CA ILE A 216 10.06 8.01 23.90
C ILE A 216 11.01 8.74 22.94
N ILE A 217 12.32 8.40 22.99
CA ILE A 217 13.31 8.97 22.06
C ILE A 217 12.96 8.63 20.61
N THR A 218 12.52 7.40 20.35
CA THR A 218 12.09 6.97 19.01
C THR A 218 10.86 7.76 18.53
N LEU A 219 9.85 7.94 19.38
CA LEU A 219 8.67 8.75 19.04
C LEU A 219 9.05 10.22 18.77
N ALA A 220 9.93 10.80 19.59
CA ALA A 220 10.46 12.14 19.36
C ALA A 220 11.22 12.24 18.03
N GLY A 221 12.02 11.21 17.69
CA GLY A 221 12.69 11.12 16.39
C GLY A 221 11.72 11.08 15.20
N ILE A 222 10.68 10.22 15.27
CA ILE A 222 9.65 10.16 14.23
C ILE A 222 8.94 11.52 14.09
N THR A 223 8.57 12.15 15.21
CA THR A 223 7.97 13.48 15.18
C THR A 223 8.91 14.51 14.56
N GLY A 224 10.20 14.44 14.90
CA GLY A 224 11.24 15.29 14.30
C GLY A 224 11.34 15.09 12.79
N MET A 225 11.33 13.85 12.29
CA MET A 225 11.30 13.55 10.86
C MET A 225 10.09 14.19 10.18
N VAL A 226 8.89 14.05 10.76
CA VAL A 226 7.66 14.65 10.21
C VAL A 226 7.79 16.18 10.13
N VAL A 227 8.31 16.82 11.19
CA VAL A 227 8.56 18.27 11.22
C VAL A 227 9.55 18.68 10.13
N LEU A 228 10.66 17.94 9.95
CA LEU A 228 11.66 18.23 8.92
C LEU A 228 11.06 18.16 7.50
N VAL A 229 10.19 17.20 7.26
CA VAL A 229 9.55 17.04 5.94
C VAL A 229 8.49 18.11 5.71
N LEU A 230 7.54 18.31 6.65
CA LEU A 230 6.38 19.17 6.44
C LEU A 230 6.72 20.68 6.51
N PHE A 231 7.63 21.09 7.40
CA PHE A 231 7.92 22.51 7.61
C PHE A 231 9.21 22.96 6.92
N PHE A 232 10.19 22.07 6.77
CA PHE A 232 11.47 22.40 6.14
C PHE A 232 11.58 21.84 4.72
N HIS A 233 10.56 21.11 4.23
CA HIS A 233 10.52 20.54 2.89
C HIS A 233 11.74 19.67 2.54
N ILE A 234 12.32 19.02 3.56
CA ILE A 234 13.45 18.10 3.38
C ILE A 234 12.90 16.80 2.77
N ASN A 235 13.63 16.22 1.81
CA ASN A 235 13.30 14.92 1.24
C ASN A 235 13.09 13.88 2.35
N VAL A 236 11.97 13.17 2.30
CA VAL A 236 11.55 12.23 3.36
C VAL A 236 12.57 11.12 3.61
N GLY A 237 13.24 10.63 2.56
CA GLY A 237 14.29 9.61 2.69
C GLY A 237 15.50 10.15 3.46
N LEU A 238 15.99 11.33 3.08
CA LEU A 238 17.14 11.95 3.75
C LEU A 238 16.81 12.33 5.20
N ALA A 239 15.63 12.89 5.46
CA ALA A 239 15.16 13.17 6.83
C ALA A 239 15.10 11.89 7.67
N SER A 240 14.55 10.81 7.10
CA SER A 240 14.45 9.51 7.76
C SER A 240 15.83 8.91 8.06
N PHE A 241 16.78 8.96 7.12
CA PHE A 241 18.16 8.52 7.35
C PHE A 241 18.85 9.34 8.45
N GLY A 242 18.72 10.68 8.41
CA GLY A 242 19.32 11.55 9.43
C GLY A 242 18.81 11.23 10.83
N VAL A 243 17.48 11.10 10.98
CA VAL A 243 16.87 10.73 12.25
C VAL A 243 17.26 9.30 12.65
N ALA A 244 17.20 8.33 11.74
CA ALA A 244 17.57 6.95 12.03
C ALA A 244 19.04 6.84 12.49
N ALA A 245 19.97 7.58 11.86
CA ALA A 245 21.36 7.62 12.29
C ALA A 245 21.53 8.15 13.72
N ILE A 246 20.77 9.20 14.10
CA ILE A 246 20.77 9.72 15.47
C ILE A 246 20.20 8.66 16.44
N LEU A 247 19.12 7.99 16.09
CA LEU A 247 18.52 6.94 16.92
C LEU A 247 19.46 5.73 17.10
N SER A 248 20.16 5.32 16.02
CA SER A 248 21.16 4.26 16.09
C SER A 248 22.35 4.68 16.96
N PHE A 249 22.84 5.91 16.82
CA PHE A 249 23.91 6.44 17.69
C PHE A 249 23.51 6.46 19.16
N LEU A 250 22.24 6.75 19.47
CA LEU A 250 21.70 6.70 20.84
C LEU A 250 21.37 5.27 21.33
N ASN A 251 21.65 4.25 20.53
CA ASN A 251 21.39 2.83 20.83
C ASN A 251 19.96 2.56 21.29
N VAL A 252 18.97 3.17 20.63
CA VAL A 252 17.55 2.98 20.98
C VAL A 252 17.01 1.63 20.53
N SER A 253 17.70 0.95 19.61
CA SER A 253 17.30 -0.33 19.02
C SER A 253 18.52 -1.09 18.47
N ASP A 254 18.36 -2.39 18.22
CA ASP A 254 19.34 -3.18 17.47
C ASP A 254 19.31 -2.80 15.99
N GLU A 255 20.37 -2.12 15.54
CA GLU A 255 20.51 -1.64 14.16
C GLU A 255 20.48 -2.78 13.14
N MET A 256 21.22 -3.86 13.41
CA MET A 256 21.28 -5.00 12.48
C MET A 256 19.95 -5.73 12.37
N ALA A 257 19.20 -5.83 13.47
CA ALA A 257 17.85 -6.35 13.44
C ALA A 257 16.91 -5.44 12.63
N ALA A 258 17.02 -4.11 12.77
CA ALA A 258 16.24 -3.15 11.98
C ALA A 258 16.58 -3.22 10.49
N LEU A 259 17.85 -3.32 10.11
CA LEU A 259 18.27 -3.50 8.70
C LEU A 259 17.71 -4.78 8.07
N ARG A 260 17.56 -5.86 8.85
CA ARG A 260 16.92 -7.10 8.38
C ARG A 260 15.41 -6.96 8.21
N ARG A 261 14.77 -5.99 8.88
CA ARG A 261 13.33 -5.69 8.71
C ARG A 261 13.01 -4.88 7.47
N ILE A 262 14.02 -4.27 6.84
CA ILE A 262 13.82 -3.57 5.56
C ILE A 262 13.22 -4.55 4.56
N PRO A 263 12.14 -4.17 3.86
CA PRO A 263 11.48 -5.04 2.89
C PRO A 263 12.27 -5.10 1.57
N TRP A 264 13.48 -5.67 1.60
CA TRP A 264 14.38 -5.75 0.46
C TRP A 264 13.73 -6.31 -0.80
N GLY A 265 12.86 -7.33 -0.62
CA GLY A 265 12.10 -7.91 -1.73
C GLY A 265 11.19 -6.89 -2.41
N THR A 266 10.57 -5.99 -1.65
CA THR A 266 9.70 -4.93 -2.18
C THR A 266 10.53 -3.83 -2.87
N LEU A 267 11.66 -3.44 -2.30
CA LEU A 267 12.56 -2.46 -2.91
C LEU A 267 13.08 -2.96 -4.26
N LEU A 268 13.54 -4.22 -4.32
CA LEU A 268 14.00 -4.84 -5.57
C LEU A 268 12.84 -4.99 -6.59
N LEU A 269 11.62 -5.30 -6.11
CA LEU A 269 10.45 -5.37 -6.96
C LEU A 269 10.16 -4.04 -7.64
N ILE A 270 10.06 -2.96 -6.88
CA ILE A 270 9.70 -1.63 -7.39
C ILE A 270 10.77 -1.12 -8.37
N CYS A 271 12.04 -1.18 -7.98
CA CYS A 271 13.15 -0.72 -8.82
C CYS A 271 13.31 -1.57 -10.08
N GLY A 272 13.17 -2.90 -9.96
CA GLY A 272 13.30 -3.80 -11.10
C GLY A 272 12.15 -3.66 -12.11
N VAL A 273 10.93 -3.46 -11.64
CA VAL A 273 9.80 -3.12 -12.52
C VAL A 273 10.05 -1.79 -13.22
N GLY A 274 10.57 -0.77 -12.51
CA GLY A 274 10.95 0.52 -13.11
C GLY A 274 11.94 0.37 -14.27
N VAL A 275 12.93 -0.52 -14.15
CA VAL A 275 13.89 -0.80 -15.24
C VAL A 275 13.20 -1.34 -16.49
N LEU A 276 12.27 -2.31 -16.35
CA LEU A 276 11.53 -2.84 -17.50
C LEU A 276 10.52 -1.81 -18.04
N MET A 277 9.87 -1.03 -17.16
CA MET A 277 8.96 0.03 -17.59
C MET A 277 9.66 1.10 -18.46
N ASN A 278 10.89 1.46 -18.14
CA ASN A 278 11.67 2.36 -18.98
C ASN A 278 11.90 1.77 -20.39
N VAL A 279 12.21 0.47 -20.49
CA VAL A 279 12.31 -0.19 -21.79
C VAL A 279 10.96 -0.22 -22.52
N ILE A 280 9.86 -0.44 -21.81
CA ILE A 280 8.50 -0.41 -22.37
C ILE A 280 8.19 0.98 -22.93
N ILE A 281 8.52 2.05 -22.21
CA ILE A 281 8.37 3.44 -22.68
C ILE A 281 9.18 3.67 -23.95
N LEU A 282 10.47 3.36 -23.93
CA LEU A 282 11.39 3.56 -25.06
C LEU A 282 11.00 2.76 -26.33
N THR A 283 10.30 1.65 -26.17
CA THR A 283 9.82 0.81 -27.27
C THR A 283 8.41 1.15 -27.75
N GLY A 284 7.74 2.15 -27.17
CA GLY A 284 6.35 2.51 -27.48
C GLY A 284 5.30 1.54 -26.90
N GLY A 285 5.67 0.76 -25.87
CA GLY A 285 4.77 -0.20 -25.25
C GLY A 285 3.66 0.48 -24.45
N ILE A 286 3.93 1.65 -23.85
CA ILE A 286 2.90 2.43 -23.12
C ILE A 286 1.83 2.92 -24.11
N ASP A 287 2.21 3.38 -25.29
CA ASP A 287 1.25 3.84 -26.30
C ASP A 287 0.32 2.68 -26.72
N LEU A 288 0.91 1.50 -26.99
CA LEU A 288 0.16 0.30 -27.36
C LEU A 288 -0.82 -0.14 -26.23
N LEU A 289 -0.39 -0.10 -24.98
CA LEU A 289 -1.24 -0.42 -23.84
C LEU A 289 -2.37 0.63 -23.68
N SER A 290 -2.04 1.88 -23.83
CA SER A 290 -2.99 3.00 -23.75
C SER A 290 -4.05 2.91 -24.85
N ASP A 291 -3.65 2.62 -26.09
CA ASP A 291 -4.55 2.41 -27.23
C ASP A 291 -5.52 1.26 -26.96
N ALA A 292 -5.01 0.14 -26.47
CA ALA A 292 -5.82 -1.03 -26.13
C ALA A 292 -6.85 -0.71 -25.02
N LEU A 293 -6.43 0.01 -23.99
CA LEU A 293 -7.33 0.42 -22.90
C LEU A 293 -8.35 1.46 -23.40
N ALA A 294 -7.93 2.50 -24.13
CA ALA A 294 -8.81 3.54 -24.64
C ALA A 294 -9.88 2.98 -25.60
N SER A 295 -9.55 1.91 -26.36
CA SER A 295 -10.49 1.28 -27.30
C SER A 295 -11.75 0.69 -26.63
N ILE A 296 -11.69 0.38 -25.35
CA ILE A 296 -12.80 -0.19 -24.57
C ILE A 296 -13.39 0.82 -23.56
N MET A 297 -12.90 2.06 -23.55
CA MET A 297 -13.27 3.11 -22.62
C MET A 297 -14.12 4.18 -23.31
N SER A 298 -14.94 4.86 -22.50
CA SER A 298 -15.59 6.12 -22.81
C SER A 298 -15.29 7.10 -21.66
N ASP A 299 -15.50 8.41 -21.87
CA ASP A 299 -15.24 9.41 -20.81
C ASP A 299 -15.91 9.07 -19.47
N SER A 300 -17.11 8.50 -19.52
CA SER A 300 -17.85 8.11 -18.32
C SER A 300 -17.39 6.80 -17.70
N SER A 301 -16.82 5.88 -18.47
CA SER A 301 -16.45 4.53 -17.98
C SER A 301 -14.95 4.37 -17.70
N ALA A 302 -14.11 5.26 -18.20
CA ALA A 302 -12.66 5.13 -18.16
C ALA A 302 -12.11 4.93 -16.74
N VAL A 303 -12.54 5.78 -15.80
CA VAL A 303 -12.09 5.69 -14.40
C VAL A 303 -12.44 4.35 -13.74
N SER A 304 -13.63 3.81 -14.07
CA SER A 304 -14.09 2.52 -13.55
C SER A 304 -13.35 1.34 -14.17
N ILE A 305 -13.12 1.39 -15.49
CA ILE A 305 -12.39 0.34 -16.21
C ILE A 305 -10.94 0.28 -15.73
N LEU A 306 -10.28 1.44 -15.55
CA LEU A 306 -8.95 1.51 -14.96
C LEU A 306 -8.93 0.95 -13.54
N GLY A 307 -9.91 1.30 -12.71
CA GLY A 307 -10.06 0.78 -11.36
C GLY A 307 -10.20 -0.75 -11.35
N ILE A 308 -11.12 -1.31 -12.15
CA ILE A 308 -11.33 -2.77 -12.26
C ILE A 308 -10.04 -3.45 -12.76
N THR A 309 -9.42 -2.91 -13.80
CA THR A 309 -8.16 -3.45 -14.35
C THR A 309 -7.08 -3.47 -13.28
N ALA A 310 -6.91 -2.36 -12.55
CA ALA A 310 -5.95 -2.26 -11.46
C ALA A 310 -6.26 -3.25 -10.32
N GLY A 311 -7.52 -3.40 -9.95
CA GLY A 311 -7.96 -4.34 -8.92
C GLY A 311 -7.69 -5.80 -9.29
N VAL A 312 -8.05 -6.19 -10.51
CA VAL A 312 -7.81 -7.57 -11.02
C VAL A 312 -6.31 -7.87 -11.09
N LEU A 313 -5.51 -6.95 -11.63
CA LEU A 313 -4.05 -7.12 -11.66
C LEU A 313 -3.47 -7.25 -10.25
N SER A 314 -3.99 -6.51 -9.28
CA SER A 314 -3.50 -6.52 -7.90
C SER A 314 -3.81 -7.81 -7.13
N TRP A 315 -4.77 -8.62 -7.56
CA TRP A 315 -4.97 -9.94 -6.97
C TRP A 315 -3.79 -10.89 -7.23
N PHE A 316 -3.09 -10.71 -8.32
CA PHE A 316 -1.99 -11.60 -8.76
C PHE A 316 -0.62 -10.93 -8.69
N SER A 317 -0.57 -9.64 -8.34
CA SER A 317 0.66 -8.86 -8.30
C SER A 317 0.64 -7.82 -7.19
N SER A 318 1.72 -7.03 -7.07
CA SER A 318 1.83 -5.96 -6.07
C SER A 318 1.21 -4.66 -6.60
N THR A 319 0.34 -4.02 -5.83
CA THR A 319 -0.21 -2.69 -6.14
C THR A 319 0.91 -1.67 -6.43
N SER A 320 1.77 -1.43 -5.45
CA SER A 320 2.83 -0.41 -5.55
C SER A 320 4.01 -0.84 -6.42
N GLY A 321 4.28 -2.15 -6.49
CA GLY A 321 5.43 -2.67 -7.23
C GLY A 321 5.16 -3.00 -8.69
N VAL A 322 3.91 -3.21 -9.09
CA VAL A 322 3.55 -3.62 -10.46
C VAL A 322 2.40 -2.78 -11.00
N VAL A 323 1.26 -2.75 -10.31
CA VAL A 323 0.03 -2.13 -10.86
C VAL A 323 0.22 -0.63 -11.09
N MET A 324 0.67 0.10 -10.07
CA MET A 324 0.90 1.54 -10.19
C MET A 324 1.93 1.89 -11.26
N PRO A 325 3.14 1.27 -11.31
CA PRO A 325 4.11 1.54 -12.37
C PRO A 325 3.61 1.19 -13.77
N THR A 326 2.69 0.25 -13.90
CA THR A 326 2.15 -0.17 -15.20
C THR A 326 1.03 0.75 -15.68
N LEU A 327 0.09 1.13 -14.82
CA LEU A 327 -1.13 1.82 -15.23
C LEU A 327 -1.06 3.35 -15.07
N ILE A 328 -0.35 3.89 -14.07
CA ILE A 328 -0.26 5.36 -13.90
C ILE A 328 0.35 6.03 -15.14
N PRO A 329 1.43 5.51 -15.75
CA PRO A 329 2.00 6.09 -16.97
C PRO A 329 1.05 6.12 -18.17
N THR A 330 0.03 5.27 -18.21
CA THR A 330 -0.94 5.27 -19.32
C THR A 330 -1.96 6.41 -19.23
N VAL A 331 -2.17 6.98 -18.04
CA VAL A 331 -3.21 7.99 -17.79
C VAL A 331 -3.09 9.21 -18.71
N PRO A 332 -1.94 9.90 -18.84
CA PRO A 332 -1.82 11.04 -19.72
C PRO A 332 -2.08 10.69 -21.20
N HIS A 333 -1.60 9.54 -21.65
CA HIS A 333 -1.77 9.08 -23.03
C HIS A 333 -3.25 8.79 -23.34
N ILE A 334 -3.97 8.10 -22.45
CA ILE A 334 -5.38 7.78 -22.62
C ILE A 334 -6.21 9.06 -22.63
N LEU A 335 -5.96 10.01 -21.71
CA LEU A 335 -6.64 11.30 -21.66
C LEU A 335 -6.46 12.07 -22.96
N ALA A 336 -5.23 12.15 -23.48
CA ALA A 336 -4.93 12.83 -24.73
C ALA A 336 -5.62 12.17 -25.93
N GLN A 337 -5.61 10.85 -26.01
CA GLN A 337 -6.21 10.07 -27.09
C GLN A 337 -7.72 10.18 -27.12
N MET A 338 -8.37 10.19 -25.96
CA MET A 338 -9.82 10.36 -25.84
C MET A 338 -10.27 11.82 -26.00
N GLY A 339 -9.33 12.78 -25.98
CA GLY A 339 -9.66 14.21 -25.93
C GLY A 339 -10.43 14.58 -24.65
N SER A 340 -10.24 13.80 -23.58
CA SER A 340 -10.95 13.97 -22.31
C SER A 340 -10.37 15.13 -21.50
N SER A 341 -11.25 15.92 -20.89
CA SER A 341 -10.89 17.00 -19.95
C SER A 341 -10.96 16.56 -18.50
N ALA A 342 -11.05 15.26 -18.23
CA ALA A 342 -11.09 14.71 -16.87
C ALA A 342 -9.76 14.99 -16.13
N ASP A 343 -9.86 15.19 -14.82
CA ASP A 343 -8.67 15.39 -14.01
C ASP A 343 -7.87 14.09 -13.89
N PRO A 344 -6.57 14.08 -14.24
CA PRO A 344 -5.71 12.90 -14.11
C PRO A 344 -5.68 12.32 -12.68
N VAL A 345 -5.85 13.15 -11.65
CA VAL A 345 -5.84 12.74 -10.24
C VAL A 345 -6.99 11.78 -9.94
N GLU A 346 -8.16 11.97 -10.56
CA GLU A 346 -9.29 11.05 -10.43
C GLU A 346 -8.92 9.63 -10.89
N TRP A 347 -8.25 9.53 -12.04
CA TRP A 347 -7.86 8.25 -12.64
C TRP A 347 -6.73 7.58 -11.86
N VAL A 348 -5.73 8.37 -11.46
CA VAL A 348 -4.64 7.88 -10.59
C VAL A 348 -5.18 7.37 -9.26
N THR A 349 -6.14 8.09 -8.67
CA THR A 349 -6.78 7.66 -7.42
C THR A 349 -7.55 6.35 -7.60
N ALA A 350 -8.29 6.19 -8.70
CA ALA A 350 -9.00 4.95 -9.00
C ALA A 350 -8.01 3.77 -9.13
N ILE A 351 -6.94 3.93 -9.90
CA ILE A 351 -5.89 2.91 -10.03
C ILE A 351 -5.32 2.53 -8.66
N THR A 352 -4.93 3.51 -7.87
CA THR A 352 -4.25 3.28 -6.59
C THR A 352 -5.18 2.68 -5.54
N MET A 353 -6.39 3.22 -5.39
CA MET A 353 -7.28 2.81 -4.30
C MET A 353 -8.03 1.52 -4.57
N VAL A 354 -8.44 1.28 -5.82
CA VAL A 354 -9.09 0.00 -6.17
C VAL A 354 -8.07 -1.15 -6.10
N SER A 355 -6.83 -0.94 -6.59
CA SER A 355 -5.77 -1.95 -6.47
C SER A 355 -5.33 -2.18 -5.02
N ASN A 356 -5.27 -1.15 -4.18
CA ASN A 356 -5.01 -1.32 -2.75
C ASN A 356 -6.12 -2.11 -2.07
N THR A 357 -7.40 -1.82 -2.38
CA THR A 357 -8.54 -2.57 -1.83
C THR A 357 -8.51 -4.04 -2.25
N ALA A 358 -8.06 -4.32 -3.46
CA ALA A 358 -7.80 -5.71 -3.91
C ALA A 358 -6.76 -6.42 -3.04
N GLY A 359 -5.86 -5.69 -2.39
CA GLY A 359 -4.88 -6.21 -1.44
C GLY A 359 -5.45 -6.92 -0.21
N ILE A 360 -6.76 -6.76 0.09
CA ILE A 360 -7.47 -7.54 1.11
C ILE A 360 -7.58 -9.02 0.72
N SER A 361 -7.47 -9.34 -0.57
CA SER A 361 -7.53 -10.72 -1.06
C SER A 361 -6.45 -11.60 -0.40
N PRO A 362 -6.80 -12.84 -0.04
CA PRO A 362 -5.82 -13.83 0.44
C PRO A 362 -4.73 -14.18 -0.58
N LEU A 363 -4.97 -13.91 -1.86
CA LEU A 363 -3.99 -14.09 -2.94
C LEU A 363 -2.96 -12.94 -2.96
N SER A 364 -3.23 -11.85 -2.24
CA SER A 364 -2.38 -10.68 -2.11
C SER A 364 -1.80 -10.56 -0.70
N THR A 365 -0.85 -9.62 -0.52
CA THR A 365 -0.06 -9.49 0.71
C THR A 365 -0.92 -9.21 1.96
N GLY A 366 -1.92 -8.33 1.86
CA GLY A 366 -2.75 -7.95 3.02
C GLY A 366 -3.57 -9.11 3.57
N GLY A 367 -4.23 -9.84 2.68
CA GLY A 367 -5.02 -11.01 3.09
C GLY A 367 -4.15 -12.17 3.59
N ALA A 368 -2.98 -12.37 2.98
CA ALA A 368 -2.01 -13.37 3.46
C ALA A 368 -1.50 -13.05 4.87
N LEU A 369 -1.23 -11.77 5.19
CA LEU A 369 -0.86 -11.33 6.54
C LEU A 369 -1.96 -11.62 7.56
N ALA A 370 -3.22 -11.35 7.22
CA ALA A 370 -4.35 -11.63 8.10
C ALA A 370 -4.52 -13.12 8.37
N LEU A 371 -4.43 -13.96 7.33
CA LEU A 371 -4.49 -15.42 7.48
C LEU A 371 -3.34 -15.95 8.35
N ALA A 372 -2.12 -15.48 8.11
CA ALA A 372 -0.96 -15.88 8.88
C ALA A 372 -1.09 -15.46 10.36
N ALA A 373 -1.49 -14.22 10.64
CA ALA A 373 -1.72 -13.73 11.98
C ALA A 373 -2.82 -14.51 12.70
N TYR A 374 -3.95 -14.77 12.04
CA TYR A 374 -5.06 -15.53 12.62
C TYR A 374 -4.68 -17.01 12.88
N SER A 375 -3.91 -17.61 11.97
CA SER A 375 -3.41 -18.97 12.14
C SER A 375 -2.44 -19.10 13.33
N ALA A 376 -1.64 -18.07 13.58
CA ALA A 376 -0.67 -18.04 14.68
C ALA A 376 -1.35 -18.04 16.08
N GLU A 377 -2.62 -17.59 16.18
CA GLU A 377 -3.37 -17.60 17.43
C GLU A 377 -3.67 -19.03 17.94
N GLY A 378 -3.60 -20.05 17.09
CA GLY A 378 -3.85 -21.43 17.41
C GLY A 378 -5.29 -21.75 17.82
N GLY A 379 -5.59 -23.01 18.13
CA GLY A 379 -6.92 -23.45 18.61
C GLY A 379 -8.05 -23.23 17.61
N LEU A 380 -7.74 -23.18 16.32
CA LEU A 380 -8.72 -23.00 15.25
C LEU A 380 -9.49 -24.29 15.00
N LYS A 381 -10.78 -24.16 14.73
CA LYS A 381 -11.64 -25.29 14.32
C LYS A 381 -11.41 -25.61 12.84
N ASP A 382 -11.71 -26.86 12.46
CA ASP A 382 -11.61 -27.28 11.07
C ASP A 382 -12.40 -26.37 10.14
N GLY A 383 -11.76 -25.93 9.06
CA GLY A 383 -12.32 -25.03 8.05
C GLY A 383 -12.50 -23.56 8.46
N GLU A 384 -11.99 -23.11 9.61
CA GLU A 384 -12.06 -21.67 9.98
C GLU A 384 -11.16 -20.82 9.09
N LEU A 385 -9.96 -21.30 8.77
CA LEU A 385 -9.05 -20.62 7.85
C LEU A 385 -9.62 -20.55 6.42
N ASP A 386 -10.26 -21.63 5.96
CA ASP A 386 -10.89 -21.66 4.62
C ASP A 386 -12.06 -20.67 4.55
N ARG A 387 -12.84 -20.57 5.61
CA ARG A 387 -13.92 -19.58 5.71
C ARG A 387 -13.39 -18.16 5.75
N LEU A 388 -12.29 -17.92 6.47
CA LEU A 388 -11.63 -16.62 6.50
C LEU A 388 -11.10 -16.27 5.11
N PHE A 389 -10.43 -17.21 4.45
CA PHE A 389 -9.94 -17.08 3.08
C PHE A 389 -11.04 -16.65 2.12
N LEU A 390 -12.13 -17.41 2.06
CA LEU A 390 -13.25 -17.11 1.16
C LEU A 390 -13.90 -15.76 1.48
N ARG A 391 -14.13 -15.44 2.75
CA ARG A 391 -14.71 -14.15 3.15
C ARG A 391 -13.83 -12.97 2.73
N MET A 392 -12.53 -13.07 2.95
CA MET A 392 -11.59 -12.00 2.56
C MET A 392 -11.50 -11.84 1.04
N PHE A 393 -11.55 -12.96 0.28
CA PHE A 393 -11.61 -12.89 -1.16
C PHE A 393 -12.88 -12.18 -1.66
N PHE A 394 -14.05 -12.54 -1.10
CA PHE A 394 -15.31 -11.87 -1.46
C PHE A 394 -15.35 -10.40 -1.03
N ILE A 395 -14.81 -10.05 0.14
CA ILE A 395 -14.67 -8.64 0.55
C ILE A 395 -13.79 -7.88 -0.45
N SER A 396 -12.66 -8.46 -0.85
CA SER A 396 -11.78 -7.86 -1.85
C SER A 396 -12.48 -7.66 -3.20
N ALA A 397 -13.16 -8.70 -3.70
CA ALA A 397 -13.88 -8.63 -4.98
C ALA A 397 -15.02 -7.60 -4.93
N ALA A 398 -15.81 -7.60 -3.86
CA ALA A 398 -16.86 -6.61 -3.63
C ALA A 398 -16.29 -5.18 -3.55
N GLY A 399 -15.11 -5.01 -2.94
CA GLY A 399 -14.41 -3.72 -2.85
C GLY A 399 -13.96 -3.21 -4.21
N VAL A 400 -13.35 -4.07 -5.02
CA VAL A 400 -12.96 -3.72 -6.42
C VAL A 400 -14.19 -3.24 -7.20
N VAL A 401 -15.29 -4.00 -7.15
CA VAL A 401 -16.52 -3.63 -7.87
C VAL A 401 -17.14 -2.36 -7.29
N SER A 402 -17.35 -2.27 -5.98
CA SER A 402 -18.04 -1.14 -5.35
C SER A 402 -17.27 0.17 -5.51
N LEU A 403 -15.96 0.20 -5.31
CA LEU A 403 -15.16 1.41 -5.49
C LEU A 403 -15.07 1.81 -6.96
N SER A 404 -15.01 0.87 -7.91
CA SER A 404 -15.06 1.17 -9.34
C SER A 404 -16.43 1.73 -9.76
N VAL A 405 -17.53 1.23 -9.20
CA VAL A 405 -18.87 1.79 -9.42
C VAL A 405 -18.98 3.18 -8.79
N LEU A 406 -18.50 3.40 -7.59
CA LEU A 406 -18.49 4.73 -6.96
C LEU A 406 -17.60 5.71 -7.72
N ALA A 407 -16.48 5.26 -8.29
CA ALA A 407 -15.64 6.07 -9.18
C ALA A 407 -16.42 6.50 -10.45
N TYR A 408 -17.21 5.59 -11.03
CA TYR A 408 -18.12 5.92 -12.15
C TYR A 408 -19.08 7.07 -11.80
N PHE A 409 -19.60 7.09 -10.57
CA PHE A 409 -20.47 8.16 -10.07
C PHE A 409 -19.72 9.40 -9.56
N GLY A 410 -18.40 9.47 -9.77
CA GLY A 410 -17.59 10.64 -9.45
C GLY A 410 -17.11 10.73 -8.01
N LEU A 411 -16.94 9.60 -7.31
CA LEU A 411 -16.42 9.58 -5.93
C LEU A 411 -15.15 10.42 -5.75
N TYR A 412 -14.28 10.42 -6.75
CA TYR A 412 -12.98 11.10 -6.72
C TYR A 412 -12.99 12.53 -7.27
N ARG A 413 -14.11 12.96 -7.89
CA ARG A 413 -14.29 14.33 -8.41
C ARG A 413 -14.69 15.33 -7.34
N TRP A 414 -15.32 14.88 -6.27
CA TRP A 414 -15.95 15.75 -5.28
C TRP A 414 -14.94 16.48 -4.40
N LEU A 415 -13.66 16.10 -4.44
CA LEU A 415 -12.57 16.63 -3.62
C LEU A 415 -11.41 17.20 -4.45
N LEU A 416 -11.62 17.38 -5.75
CA LEU A 416 -10.69 18.04 -6.68
C LEU A 416 -11.18 19.48 -6.96
#